data_494908fd34e7ce248a5723020b34a63d
#
_entry.id   494908fd34e7ce248a5723020b34a63d
#
_cell.length_a   1.000
_cell.length_b   1.000
_cell.length_c   1.000
_cell.angle_alpha   90.00
_cell.angle_beta   90.00
_cell.angle_gamma   90.00
#
_symmetry.space_group_name_H-M   'P 1'
#
loop_
_entity.id
_entity.type
_entity.pdbx_description
1 polymer ?
#
loop_
_entity_poly.entity_id
_entity_poly.type
_entity_poly.pdbx_seq_one_letter_code
_entity_poly.pdbx_strand_id
1 'polypeptide(L)'
;MRNLFLSVILLLTAATQSWAAVGCDLNDPDRDVARLFAGSTSYKTVYLSIQQKGGEALLAEIEERLGDKFRGLYETIDVPYTLYEIYQGKQKIGYIHGVNQKGQYGGLQVFLALDLEGNIKSFYYQKLTSKYGKQFRDPKFGQQFVGLSLKDFYNYDVLSGKTTGPGKVEEIKNPVPEAESDFRASLRAVKKNLILMDEFIYGNMYLKYFKPSGAATK
;
A
#
# COMPACT_ATOMS: atom_id res chain seq x y z
N MET A 1 -34.18 -12.23 -43.45
CA MET A 1 -34.37 -11.44 -42.21
C MET A 1 -34.04 -12.24 -40.93
N ARG A 2 -34.27 -13.58 -40.87
CA ARG A 2 -33.99 -14.39 -39.65
C ARG A 2 -32.51 -14.50 -39.29
N ASN A 3 -31.60 -14.46 -40.27
CA ASN A 3 -30.14 -14.57 -40.03
C ASN A 3 -29.48 -13.25 -39.55
N LEU A 4 -30.14 -12.11 -39.81
CA LEU A 4 -29.65 -10.79 -39.35
C LEU A 4 -29.87 -10.59 -37.86
N PHE A 5 -30.98 -11.13 -37.32
CA PHE A 5 -31.30 -11.08 -35.89
C PHE A 5 -30.36 -11.94 -35.04
N LEU A 6 -29.93 -13.10 -35.54
CA LEU A 6 -28.98 -13.96 -34.82
C LEU A 6 -27.57 -13.32 -34.74
N SER A 7 -27.15 -12.60 -35.78
CA SER A 7 -25.84 -11.91 -35.77
C SER A 7 -25.80 -10.73 -34.83
N VAL A 8 -26.92 -10.02 -34.63
CA VAL A 8 -27.01 -8.89 -33.69
C VAL A 8 -27.01 -9.38 -32.23
N ILE A 9 -27.63 -10.52 -31.94
CA ILE A 9 -27.65 -11.12 -30.60
C ILE A 9 -26.24 -11.62 -30.21
N LEU A 10 -25.47 -12.16 -31.15
CA LEU A 10 -24.12 -12.65 -30.89
C LEU A 10 -23.12 -11.54 -30.63
N LEU A 11 -23.34 -10.33 -31.17
CA LEU A 11 -22.52 -9.16 -30.94
C LEU A 11 -22.77 -8.48 -29.57
N LEU A 12 -23.95 -8.66 -28.99
CA LEU A 12 -24.32 -8.09 -27.69
C LEU A 12 -23.81 -8.90 -26.48
N THR A 13 -23.38 -10.15 -26.68
CA THR A 13 -22.84 -11.00 -25.59
C THR A 13 -21.33 -10.86 -25.36
N ALA A 14 -20.63 -10.08 -26.20
CA ALA A 14 -19.20 -9.80 -26.05
C ALA A 14 -18.91 -8.54 -25.21
N ALA A 15 -19.87 -8.07 -24.42
CA ALA A 15 -19.58 -7.10 -23.37
C ALA A 15 -18.80 -7.83 -22.27
N THR A 16 -17.50 -8.00 -22.48
CA THR A 16 -16.56 -8.37 -21.42
C THR A 16 -16.73 -7.37 -20.30
N GLN A 17 -17.26 -7.82 -19.17
CA GLN A 17 -17.20 -7.07 -17.94
C GLN A 17 -15.71 -6.93 -17.61
N SER A 18 -15.10 -5.83 -18.06
CA SER A 18 -13.82 -5.41 -17.50
C SER A 18 -14.09 -5.02 -16.07
N TRP A 19 -13.88 -5.92 -15.16
CA TRP A 19 -13.72 -5.59 -13.75
C TRP A 19 -12.48 -4.69 -13.70
N ALA A 20 -12.68 -3.39 -13.66
CA ALA A 20 -11.61 -2.47 -13.42
C ALA A 20 -11.10 -2.77 -12.01
N ALA A 21 -10.04 -3.57 -11.93
CA ALA A 21 -9.27 -3.71 -10.72
C ALA A 21 -8.92 -2.29 -10.28
N VAL A 22 -9.24 -1.93 -9.02
CA VAL A 22 -9.00 -0.59 -8.51
C VAL A 22 -7.50 -0.47 -8.25
N GLY A 23 -6.76 -0.20 -9.31
CA GLY A 23 -5.33 0.07 -9.26
C GLY A 23 -5.00 1.23 -8.33
N CYS A 24 -3.75 1.34 -7.95
CA CYS A 24 -3.25 2.41 -7.11
C CYS A 24 -2.17 3.19 -7.87
N ASP A 25 -2.58 3.86 -8.97
CA ASP A 25 -1.70 4.72 -9.75
C ASP A 25 -1.66 6.14 -9.17
N LEU A 26 -0.52 6.82 -9.31
CA LEU A 26 -0.45 8.26 -9.09
C LEU A 26 -1.32 9.00 -10.12
N ASN A 27 -2.08 10.01 -9.69
CA ASN A 27 -2.94 10.79 -10.58
C ASN A 27 -2.15 11.64 -11.59
N ASP A 28 -0.98 12.10 -11.17
CA ASP A 28 -0.06 12.90 -11.97
C ASP A 28 1.36 12.42 -11.65
N PRO A 29 1.83 11.32 -12.28
CA PRO A 29 3.09 10.69 -11.92
C PRO A 29 4.29 11.63 -12.03
N ASP A 30 4.35 12.46 -13.06
CA ASP A 30 5.49 13.37 -13.27
C ASP A 30 5.64 14.38 -12.14
N ARG A 31 4.55 15.04 -11.77
CA ARG A 31 4.52 15.99 -10.67
C ARG A 31 4.69 15.30 -9.32
N ASP A 32 4.00 14.17 -9.11
CA ASP A 32 3.96 13.52 -7.81
C ASP A 32 5.27 12.80 -7.50
N VAL A 33 5.96 12.21 -8.49
CA VAL A 33 7.30 11.64 -8.34
C VAL A 33 8.30 12.73 -7.96
N ALA A 34 8.32 13.85 -8.70
CA ALA A 34 9.24 14.96 -8.40
C ALA A 34 9.04 15.51 -6.97
N ARG A 35 7.78 15.56 -6.50
CA ARG A 35 7.43 16.03 -5.16
C ARG A 35 7.77 15.02 -4.07
N LEU A 36 7.51 13.72 -4.29
CA LEU A 36 7.69 12.67 -3.29
C LEU A 36 9.15 12.21 -3.19
N PHE A 37 9.91 12.37 -4.27
CA PHE A 37 11.30 11.94 -4.34
C PHE A 37 12.17 13.06 -4.92
N ALA A 38 12.53 14.01 -4.08
CA ALA A 38 13.36 15.15 -4.48
C ALA A 38 14.67 14.68 -5.11
N GLY A 39 15.04 15.31 -6.24
CA GLY A 39 16.24 14.95 -7.00
C GLY A 39 16.04 13.83 -8.02
N SER A 40 14.83 13.25 -8.14
CA SER A 40 14.51 12.32 -9.22
C SER A 40 14.59 13.01 -10.59
N THR A 41 15.10 12.29 -11.60
CA THR A 41 15.17 12.78 -13.00
C THR A 41 14.29 11.98 -13.94
N SER A 42 13.92 10.75 -13.54
CA SER A 42 13.02 9.88 -14.30
C SER A 42 12.47 8.76 -13.39
N TYR A 43 11.46 8.09 -13.90
CA TYR A 43 10.91 6.89 -13.26
C TYR A 43 10.51 5.85 -14.30
N LYS A 44 10.37 4.60 -13.85
CA LYS A 44 9.80 3.51 -14.63
C LYS A 44 8.61 2.93 -13.87
N THR A 45 7.48 2.79 -14.54
CA THR A 45 6.28 2.17 -13.96
C THR A 45 6.33 0.65 -14.15
N VAL A 46 6.04 -0.08 -13.09
CA VAL A 46 5.92 -1.55 -13.07
C VAL A 46 4.61 -1.92 -12.39
N TYR A 47 3.87 -2.86 -12.98
CA TYR A 47 2.64 -3.40 -12.41
C TYR A 47 2.89 -4.80 -11.85
N LEU A 48 2.50 -5.01 -10.61
CA LEU A 48 2.70 -6.26 -9.87
C LEU A 48 1.39 -6.68 -9.22
N SER A 49 1.17 -7.98 -9.09
CA SER A 49 0.07 -8.52 -8.27
C SER A 49 0.55 -9.69 -7.42
N ILE A 50 -0.17 -9.97 -6.34
CA ILE A 50 0.10 -11.14 -5.51
C ILE A 50 -0.05 -12.41 -6.34
N GLN A 51 -1.08 -12.46 -7.22
CA GLN A 51 -1.31 -13.57 -8.13
C GLN A 51 -0.10 -13.88 -9.01
N GLN A 52 0.54 -12.84 -9.57
CA GLN A 52 1.72 -13.01 -10.43
C GLN A 52 2.99 -13.39 -9.66
N LYS A 53 3.11 -12.99 -8.40
CA LYS A 53 4.32 -13.16 -7.59
C LYS A 53 4.36 -14.47 -6.80
N GLY A 54 3.21 -15.04 -6.44
CA GLY A 54 3.19 -16.28 -5.65
C GLY A 54 1.79 -16.81 -5.34
N GLY A 55 0.74 -16.15 -5.81
CA GLY A 55 -0.64 -16.60 -5.66
C GLY A 55 -1.10 -16.67 -4.21
N GLU A 56 -1.93 -17.67 -3.91
CA GLU A 56 -2.52 -17.87 -2.57
C GLU A 56 -1.48 -18.11 -1.47
N ALA A 57 -0.35 -18.75 -1.81
CA ALA A 57 0.72 -18.97 -0.83
C ALA A 57 1.32 -17.64 -0.38
N LEU A 58 1.65 -16.75 -1.32
CA LEU A 58 2.15 -15.42 -1.01
C LEU A 58 1.11 -14.57 -0.27
N LEU A 59 -0.17 -14.67 -0.64
CA LEU A 59 -1.24 -13.99 0.09
C LEU A 59 -1.26 -14.41 1.56
N ALA A 60 -1.17 -15.71 1.84
CA ALA A 60 -1.16 -16.23 3.21
C ALA A 60 0.03 -15.69 4.03
N GLU A 61 1.22 -15.62 3.42
CA GLU A 61 2.42 -15.04 4.06
C GLU A 61 2.25 -13.54 4.36
N ILE A 62 1.71 -12.78 3.39
CA ILE A 62 1.44 -11.34 3.57
C ILE A 62 0.43 -11.12 4.70
N GLU A 63 -0.65 -11.89 4.75
CA GLU A 63 -1.69 -11.80 5.78
C GLU A 63 -1.15 -12.16 7.17
N GLU A 64 -0.31 -13.19 7.27
CA GLU A 64 0.35 -13.57 8.51
C GLU A 64 1.26 -12.43 9.02
N ARG A 65 2.08 -11.85 8.15
CA ARG A 65 2.96 -10.72 8.47
C ARG A 65 2.19 -9.45 8.83
N LEU A 66 1.04 -9.23 8.20
CA LEU A 66 0.15 -8.10 8.49
C LEU A 66 -0.54 -8.28 9.84
N GLY A 67 -0.87 -9.52 10.22
CA GLY A 67 -1.70 -9.87 11.35
C GLY A 67 -3.19 -9.62 11.11
N ASP A 68 -3.61 -9.58 9.83
CA ASP A 68 -5.01 -9.40 9.42
C ASP A 68 -5.22 -9.96 8.01
N LYS A 69 -6.47 -10.31 7.71
CA LYS A 69 -6.87 -10.82 6.40
C LYS A 69 -7.10 -9.69 5.39
N PHE A 70 -6.77 -9.96 4.13
CA PHE A 70 -7.14 -9.08 3.03
C PHE A 70 -8.65 -9.19 2.79
N ARG A 71 -9.30 -8.05 2.56
CA ARG A 71 -10.76 -7.97 2.43
C ARG A 71 -11.23 -6.93 1.43
N GLY A 72 -12.29 -7.31 0.70
CA GLY A 72 -12.99 -6.39 -0.20
C GLY A 72 -12.22 -6.10 -1.49
N LEU A 73 -12.77 -5.19 -2.28
CA LEU A 73 -12.34 -4.90 -3.65
C LEU A 73 -10.91 -4.36 -3.80
N TYR A 74 -10.33 -3.83 -2.71
CA TYR A 74 -8.99 -3.22 -2.72
C TYR A 74 -7.87 -4.20 -2.38
N GLU A 75 -8.20 -5.44 -2.04
CA GLU A 75 -7.27 -6.43 -1.49
C GLU A 75 -7.50 -7.82 -2.10
N THR A 76 -8.05 -7.89 -3.33
CA THR A 76 -8.13 -9.15 -4.06
C THR A 76 -6.73 -9.54 -4.56
N ILE A 77 -6.51 -10.84 -4.75
CA ILE A 77 -5.20 -11.41 -5.11
C ILE A 77 -4.66 -10.88 -6.46
N ASP A 78 -5.55 -10.47 -7.34
CA ASP A 78 -5.27 -9.96 -8.69
C ASP A 78 -5.18 -8.44 -8.79
N VAL A 79 -5.37 -7.71 -7.67
CA VAL A 79 -5.22 -6.24 -7.65
C VAL A 79 -3.85 -5.85 -8.21
N PRO A 80 -3.80 -5.02 -9.26
CA PRO A 80 -2.55 -4.52 -9.78
C PRO A 80 -2.00 -3.43 -8.84
N TYR A 81 -0.88 -3.70 -8.22
CA TYR A 81 -0.11 -2.73 -7.46
C TYR A 81 0.84 -2.01 -8.41
N THR A 82 0.84 -0.69 -8.38
CA THR A 82 1.72 0.13 -9.20
C THR A 82 2.96 0.52 -8.41
N LEU A 83 4.10 0.15 -8.95
CA LEU A 83 5.42 0.48 -8.45
C LEU A 83 6.08 1.47 -9.41
N TYR A 84 6.62 2.55 -8.87
CA TYR A 84 7.48 3.47 -9.60
C TYR A 84 8.92 3.26 -9.13
N GLU A 85 9.78 2.78 -10.03
CA GLU A 85 11.22 2.75 -9.83
C GLU A 85 11.78 4.15 -10.11
N ILE A 86 12.48 4.75 -9.15
CA ILE A 86 12.91 6.14 -9.21
C ILE A 86 14.40 6.24 -9.53
N TYR A 87 14.75 7.12 -10.45
CA TYR A 87 16.12 7.29 -10.91
C TYR A 87 16.60 8.74 -10.79
N GLN A 88 17.90 8.88 -10.52
CA GLN A 88 18.67 10.10 -10.69
C GLN A 88 19.76 9.82 -11.74
N GLY A 89 19.60 10.38 -12.93
CA GLY A 89 20.38 9.97 -14.09
C GLY A 89 20.17 8.47 -14.39
N LYS A 90 21.25 7.69 -14.33
CA LYS A 90 21.20 6.23 -14.53
C LYS A 90 21.11 5.43 -13.23
N GLN A 91 21.24 6.08 -12.10
CA GLN A 91 21.23 5.43 -10.79
C GLN A 91 19.80 5.33 -10.28
N LYS A 92 19.39 4.10 -9.89
CA LYS A 92 18.17 3.90 -9.14
C LYS A 92 18.38 4.42 -7.71
N ILE A 93 17.47 5.26 -7.21
CA ILE A 93 17.57 5.89 -5.89
C ILE A 93 16.45 5.50 -4.93
N GLY A 94 15.46 4.76 -5.41
CA GLY A 94 14.37 4.26 -4.56
C GLY A 94 13.13 3.91 -5.35
N TYR A 95 12.01 3.89 -4.63
CA TYR A 95 10.72 3.44 -5.15
C TYR A 95 9.58 4.31 -4.61
N ILE A 96 8.49 4.40 -5.37
CA ILE A 96 7.20 4.88 -4.87
C ILE A 96 6.18 3.77 -5.09
N HIS A 97 5.42 3.43 -4.04
CA HIS A 97 4.41 2.40 -4.09
C HIS A 97 3.16 2.84 -3.34
N GLY A 98 1.99 2.51 -3.87
CA GLY A 98 0.69 2.90 -3.32
C GLY A 98 -0.16 1.69 -2.93
N VAL A 99 -0.99 1.88 -1.91
CA VAL A 99 -2.01 0.91 -1.51
C VAL A 99 -3.34 1.61 -1.26
N ASN A 100 -4.42 0.91 -1.59
CA ASN A 100 -5.77 1.28 -1.19
C ASN A 100 -6.10 0.67 0.17
N GLN A 101 -6.83 1.40 1.01
CA GLN A 101 -7.26 0.97 2.33
C GLN A 101 -8.67 1.46 2.61
N LYS A 102 -9.52 0.63 3.22
CA LYS A 102 -10.81 1.06 3.74
C LYS A 102 -10.61 1.87 5.03
N GLY A 103 -11.10 3.10 5.06
CA GLY A 103 -11.21 3.93 6.26
C GLY A 103 -12.65 3.97 6.78
N GLN A 104 -12.88 4.85 7.75
CA GLN A 104 -14.20 5.00 8.39
C GLN A 104 -15.26 5.56 7.43
N TYR A 105 -14.91 6.55 6.62
CA TYR A 105 -15.83 7.26 5.74
C TYR A 105 -15.69 6.87 4.26
N GLY A 106 -14.76 5.99 3.93
CA GLY A 106 -14.51 5.56 2.56
C GLY A 106 -13.06 5.13 2.31
N GLY A 107 -12.61 5.25 1.06
CA GLY A 107 -11.27 4.82 0.68
C GLY A 107 -10.17 5.80 1.08
N LEU A 108 -9.06 5.23 1.52
CA LEU A 108 -7.77 5.88 1.68
C LEU A 108 -6.84 5.33 0.60
N GLN A 109 -6.04 6.20 -0.01
CA GLN A 109 -5.02 5.81 -0.96
C GLN A 109 -3.69 6.38 -0.48
N VAL A 110 -2.83 5.50 0.04
CA VAL A 110 -1.58 5.86 0.71
C VAL A 110 -0.42 5.49 -0.19
N PHE A 111 0.43 6.45 -0.49
CA PHE A 111 1.69 6.27 -1.19
C PHE A 111 2.87 6.48 -0.25
N LEU A 112 3.88 5.64 -0.38
CA LEU A 112 5.16 5.76 0.29
C LEU A 112 6.26 5.92 -0.76
N ALA A 113 7.14 6.92 -0.57
CA ALA A 113 8.44 6.94 -1.22
C ALA A 113 9.43 6.24 -0.30
N LEU A 114 10.16 5.26 -0.83
CA LEU A 114 11.08 4.39 -0.09
C LEU A 114 12.48 4.48 -0.70
N ASP A 115 13.51 4.48 0.15
CA ASP A 115 14.88 4.31 -0.34
C ASP A 115 15.15 2.84 -0.74
N LEU A 116 16.39 2.54 -1.15
CA LEU A 116 16.78 1.20 -1.59
C LEU A 116 16.82 0.19 -0.43
N GLU A 117 16.88 0.65 0.80
CA GLU A 117 16.85 -0.12 2.04
C GLU A 117 15.44 -0.28 2.62
N GLY A 118 14.41 0.33 1.99
CA GLY A 118 13.02 0.25 2.43
C GLY A 118 12.65 1.19 3.57
N ASN A 119 13.46 2.23 3.83
CA ASN A 119 13.09 3.28 4.77
C ASN A 119 12.17 4.30 4.08
N ILE A 120 11.17 4.77 4.80
CA ILE A 120 10.21 5.78 4.30
C ILE A 120 10.92 7.12 4.15
N LYS A 121 10.92 7.67 2.95
CA LYS A 121 11.40 9.02 2.61
C LYS A 121 10.27 10.03 2.62
N SER A 122 9.06 9.59 2.23
CA SER A 122 7.90 10.46 2.18
C SER A 122 6.62 9.64 2.30
N PHE A 123 5.61 10.24 2.92
CA PHE A 123 4.25 9.71 3.06
C PHE A 123 3.25 10.65 2.36
N TYR A 124 2.29 10.08 1.63
CA TYR A 124 1.32 10.87 0.89
C TYR A 124 -0.05 10.21 0.80
N TYR A 125 -1.12 10.98 1.07
CA TYR A 125 -2.47 10.59 0.71
C TYR A 125 -2.85 11.17 -0.65
N GLN A 126 -2.97 10.33 -1.66
CA GLN A 126 -3.58 10.73 -2.92
C GLN A 126 -5.11 10.87 -2.76
N LYS A 127 -5.74 9.88 -2.13
CA LYS A 127 -7.15 9.92 -1.74
C LYS A 127 -7.28 9.74 -0.23
N LEU A 128 -8.15 10.53 0.36
CA LEU A 128 -8.48 10.46 1.78
C LEU A 128 -9.94 10.87 1.96
N THR A 129 -10.81 9.87 2.13
CA THR A 129 -12.23 10.08 2.42
C THR A 129 -12.40 10.13 3.93
N SER A 130 -12.22 11.31 4.50
CA SER A 130 -12.37 11.57 5.93
C SER A 130 -12.89 12.99 6.16
N LYS A 131 -13.75 13.17 7.14
CA LYS A 131 -14.16 14.51 7.57
C LYS A 131 -13.02 15.30 8.24
N TYR A 132 -11.97 14.60 8.65
CA TYR A 132 -10.75 15.16 9.25
C TYR A 132 -9.57 15.21 8.27
N GLY A 133 -9.87 15.16 6.95
CA GLY A 133 -8.86 15.06 5.90
C GLY A 133 -7.81 16.17 5.92
N LYS A 134 -8.16 17.38 6.40
CA LYS A 134 -7.23 18.51 6.52
C LYS A 134 -6.12 18.20 7.52
N GLN A 135 -6.47 17.66 8.69
CA GLN A 135 -5.53 17.34 9.76
C GLN A 135 -4.59 16.19 9.38
N PHE A 136 -5.12 15.14 8.74
CA PHE A 136 -4.31 14.02 8.24
C PHE A 136 -3.39 14.42 7.07
N ARG A 137 -3.76 15.44 6.29
CA ARG A 137 -2.91 15.97 5.21
C ARG A 137 -1.91 17.03 5.68
N ASP A 138 -1.91 17.37 6.96
CA ASP A 138 -0.88 18.25 7.53
C ASP A 138 0.49 17.59 7.33
N PRO A 139 1.48 18.30 6.78
CA PRO A 139 2.84 17.76 6.60
C PRO A 139 3.45 17.16 7.87
N LYS A 140 3.11 17.71 9.05
CA LYS A 140 3.58 17.19 10.34
C LYS A 140 3.13 15.75 10.60
N PHE A 141 1.95 15.36 10.11
CA PHE A 141 1.50 13.98 10.24
C PHE A 141 2.36 13.04 9.37
N GLY A 142 2.52 13.36 8.09
CA GLY A 142 3.33 12.56 7.17
C GLY A 142 4.81 12.47 7.58
N GLN A 143 5.34 13.55 8.18
CA GLN A 143 6.74 13.61 8.64
C GLN A 143 7.04 12.59 9.74
N GLN A 144 6.05 12.15 10.52
CA GLN A 144 6.23 11.15 11.59
C GLN A 144 6.60 9.76 11.04
N PHE A 145 6.33 9.49 9.78
CA PHE A 145 6.66 8.22 9.12
C PHE A 145 8.08 8.20 8.53
N VAL A 146 8.69 9.35 8.33
CA VAL A 146 10.01 9.45 7.67
C VAL A 146 11.09 8.77 8.50
N GLY A 147 11.90 7.92 7.84
CA GLY A 147 12.95 7.12 8.46
C GLY A 147 12.47 5.81 9.10
N LEU A 148 11.15 5.56 9.16
CA LEU A 148 10.62 4.27 9.59
C LEU A 148 10.74 3.24 8.47
N SER A 149 10.77 1.96 8.85
CA SER A 149 10.80 0.81 7.95
C SER A 149 9.89 -0.29 8.47
N LEU A 150 9.77 -1.41 7.74
CA LEU A 150 8.91 -2.52 8.14
C LEU A 150 9.24 -3.08 9.53
N LYS A 151 10.51 -3.07 9.96
CA LYS A 151 10.91 -3.55 11.29
C LYS A 151 10.20 -2.79 12.42
N ASP A 152 9.92 -1.49 12.21
CA ASP A 152 9.27 -0.64 13.22
C ASP A 152 7.78 -1.00 13.37
N PHE A 153 7.17 -1.60 12.33
CA PHE A 153 5.75 -1.97 12.29
C PHE A 153 5.45 -3.40 12.73
N TYR A 154 6.43 -4.30 12.87
CA TYR A 154 6.15 -5.70 13.22
C TYR A 154 5.49 -5.87 14.59
N ASN A 155 5.82 -5.03 15.54
CA ASN A 155 5.21 -5.05 16.88
C ASN A 155 3.88 -4.28 16.96
N TYR A 156 3.42 -3.67 15.87
CA TYR A 156 2.13 -3.01 15.79
C TYR A 156 1.05 -4.01 15.34
N ASP A 157 0.08 -4.26 16.22
CA ASP A 157 -1.10 -5.06 15.94
C ASP A 157 -2.17 -4.19 15.25
N VAL A 158 -2.42 -4.46 13.98
CA VAL A 158 -3.37 -3.69 13.15
C VAL A 158 -4.82 -3.88 13.58
N LEU A 159 -5.16 -4.99 14.26
CA LEU A 159 -6.51 -5.29 14.73
C LEU A 159 -6.84 -4.54 16.03
N SER A 160 -5.95 -4.58 17.02
CA SER A 160 -6.15 -3.88 18.29
C SER A 160 -5.68 -2.42 18.25
N GLY A 161 -4.78 -2.07 17.33
CA GLY A 161 -4.13 -0.75 17.27
C GLY A 161 -3.06 -0.55 18.35
N LYS A 162 -2.59 -1.64 18.97
CA LYS A 162 -1.59 -1.60 20.07
C LYS A 162 -0.21 -2.02 19.57
N THR A 163 0.82 -1.51 20.22
CA THR A 163 2.20 -1.96 20.04
C THR A 163 2.57 -2.93 21.18
N THR A 164 3.13 -4.09 20.85
CA THR A 164 3.44 -5.18 21.79
C THR A 164 4.92 -5.30 22.12
N GLY A 165 5.76 -4.40 21.65
CA GLY A 165 7.22 -4.44 21.84
C GLY A 165 7.89 -3.18 21.31
N PRO A 166 9.22 -3.12 21.28
CA PRO A 166 9.94 -1.95 20.83
C PRO A 166 9.64 -1.65 19.35
N GLY A 167 9.35 -0.40 19.06
CA GLY A 167 9.09 0.11 17.71
C GLY A 167 8.67 1.56 17.79
N LYS A 168 9.01 2.32 16.74
CA LYS A 168 8.72 3.75 16.72
C LYS A 168 7.28 4.09 16.34
N VAL A 169 6.46 3.08 15.99
CA VAL A 169 5.06 3.31 15.58
C VAL A 169 4.23 3.90 16.72
N GLU A 170 4.52 3.56 17.98
CA GLU A 170 3.85 4.14 19.14
C GLU A 170 4.11 5.65 19.34
N GLU A 171 5.17 6.16 18.74
CA GLU A 171 5.52 7.59 18.77
C GLU A 171 4.67 8.40 17.79
N ILE A 172 4.03 7.74 16.79
CA ILE A 172 3.18 8.40 15.81
C ILE A 172 1.91 8.89 16.48
N LYS A 173 1.71 10.20 16.48
CA LYS A 173 0.56 10.84 17.13
C LYS A 173 -0.61 10.94 16.17
N ASN A 174 -1.79 10.50 16.63
CA ASN A 174 -3.03 10.74 15.94
C ASN A 174 -3.30 12.26 15.90
N PRO A 175 -3.47 12.89 14.71
CA PRO A 175 -3.69 14.33 14.63
C PRO A 175 -5.08 14.74 15.15
N VAL A 176 -6.00 13.79 15.28
CA VAL A 176 -7.39 14.02 15.74
C VAL A 176 -7.87 12.80 16.53
N PRO A 177 -7.99 12.89 17.86
CA PRO A 177 -8.41 11.76 18.68
C PRO A 177 -9.74 11.12 18.24
N GLU A 178 -10.70 11.92 17.76
CA GLU A 178 -12.02 11.46 17.30
C GLU A 178 -11.94 10.67 15.97
N ALA A 179 -10.81 10.71 15.28
CA ALA A 179 -10.57 10.02 14.01
C ALA A 179 -9.73 8.74 14.20
N GLU A 180 -9.81 8.09 15.33
CA GLU A 180 -9.01 6.89 15.66
C GLU A 180 -9.12 5.79 14.60
N SER A 181 -10.31 5.59 14.03
CA SER A 181 -10.52 4.58 12.99
C SER A 181 -9.73 4.89 11.70
N ASP A 182 -9.70 6.16 11.25
CA ASP A 182 -8.93 6.56 10.07
C ASP A 182 -7.43 6.57 10.36
N PHE A 183 -7.03 6.90 11.59
CA PHE A 183 -5.64 6.81 12.04
C PHE A 183 -5.14 5.37 11.98
N ARG A 184 -5.86 4.42 12.58
CA ARG A 184 -5.52 2.99 12.53
C ARG A 184 -5.52 2.44 11.10
N ALA A 185 -6.49 2.84 10.28
CA ALA A 185 -6.52 2.48 8.86
C ALA A 185 -5.27 2.99 8.12
N SER A 186 -4.76 4.18 8.48
CA SER A 186 -3.54 4.72 7.91
C SER A 186 -2.30 3.92 8.32
N LEU A 187 -2.16 3.54 9.59
CA LEU A 187 -1.08 2.69 10.08
C LEU A 187 -1.12 1.28 9.44
N ARG A 188 -2.32 0.70 9.30
CA ARG A 188 -2.51 -0.57 8.58
C ARG A 188 -2.08 -0.45 7.11
N ALA A 189 -2.45 0.64 6.44
CA ALA A 189 -2.05 0.89 5.06
C ALA A 189 -0.53 0.99 4.91
N VAL A 190 0.15 1.68 5.83
CA VAL A 190 1.62 1.78 5.83
C VAL A 190 2.25 0.41 6.05
N LYS A 191 1.83 -0.35 7.08
CA LYS A 191 2.35 -1.71 7.34
C LYS A 191 2.14 -2.63 6.14
N LYS A 192 0.93 -2.62 5.55
CA LYS A 192 0.62 -3.39 4.33
C LYS A 192 1.52 -3.01 3.16
N ASN A 193 1.69 -1.70 2.92
CA ASN A 193 2.55 -1.20 1.85
C ASN A 193 4.00 -1.69 2.00
N LEU A 194 4.55 -1.60 3.21
CA LEU A 194 5.92 -2.04 3.51
C LEU A 194 6.09 -3.55 3.37
N ILE A 195 5.09 -4.36 3.76
CA ILE A 195 5.12 -5.82 3.58
C ILE A 195 5.12 -6.16 2.08
N LEU A 196 4.23 -5.55 1.30
CA LEU A 196 4.16 -5.77 -0.14
C LEU A 196 5.49 -5.40 -0.82
N MET A 197 6.12 -4.30 -0.42
CA MET A 197 7.41 -3.90 -0.96
C MET A 197 8.53 -4.87 -0.56
N ASP A 198 8.51 -5.41 0.66
CA ASP A 198 9.47 -6.40 1.11
C ASP A 198 9.35 -7.71 0.30
N GLU A 199 8.11 -8.18 0.05
CA GLU A 199 7.84 -9.36 -0.77
C GLU A 199 8.16 -9.16 -2.25
N PHE A 200 7.79 -8.02 -2.82
CA PHE A 200 7.91 -7.80 -4.24
C PHE A 200 9.32 -7.40 -4.70
N ILE A 201 10.05 -6.66 -3.85
CA ILE A 201 11.24 -5.92 -4.26
C ILE A 201 12.46 -6.19 -3.38
N TYR A 202 12.30 -6.23 -2.05
CA TYR A 202 13.45 -6.30 -1.13
C TYR A 202 13.86 -7.74 -0.78
N GLY A 203 13.19 -8.76 -1.35
CA GLY A 203 13.56 -10.16 -1.17
C GLY A 203 13.45 -10.63 0.27
N ASN A 204 12.44 -10.18 0.98
CA ASN A 204 12.13 -10.55 2.35
C ASN A 204 13.23 -10.19 3.37
N MET A 205 13.96 -9.08 3.10
CA MET A 205 15.06 -8.65 3.97
C MET A 205 14.63 -8.33 5.40
N TYR A 206 13.34 -8.02 5.61
CA TYR A 206 12.76 -7.70 6.91
C TYR A 206 12.14 -8.91 7.63
N LEU A 207 12.01 -10.07 6.97
CA LEU A 207 11.40 -11.28 7.55
C LEU A 207 12.08 -11.72 8.87
N LYS A 208 13.39 -11.51 8.99
CA LYS A 208 14.17 -11.79 10.22
C LYS A 208 13.69 -11.06 11.48
N TYR A 209 12.91 -9.99 11.33
CA TYR A 209 12.32 -9.24 12.44
C TYR A 209 10.89 -9.68 12.75
N PHE A 210 10.29 -10.48 11.89
CA PHE A 210 8.93 -10.98 12.09
C PHE A 210 8.93 -12.12 13.11
N LYS A 211 7.99 -12.03 14.04
CA LYS A 211 7.71 -13.11 15.02
C LYS A 211 6.27 -13.53 14.84
N PRO A 212 6.00 -14.75 14.32
CA PRO A 212 4.63 -15.24 14.19
C PRO A 212 3.90 -15.21 15.54
N SER A 213 2.64 -14.80 15.52
CA SER A 213 1.77 -14.82 16.69
C SER A 213 1.60 -16.27 17.16
N GLY A 214 2.18 -16.65 18.29
CA GLY A 214 2.15 -18.02 18.81
C GLY A 214 3.52 -18.66 19.06
N ALA A 215 4.63 -18.03 18.64
CA ALA A 215 5.96 -18.43 19.07
C ALA A 215 6.20 -17.90 20.50
N ALA A 216 5.48 -18.48 21.49
CA ALA A 216 5.88 -18.32 22.88
C ALA A 216 7.31 -18.87 23.00
N THR A 217 8.20 -18.04 23.49
CA THR A 217 9.55 -18.44 23.95
C THR A 217 9.43 -19.67 24.85
N LYS A 218 9.89 -20.82 24.32
CA LYS A 218 10.19 -21.99 25.13
C LYS A 218 11.45 -21.72 25.92
#